data_a5bc7cace6dba09153e4a58c288d3828
#
_entry.id   a5bc7cace6dba09153e4a58c288d3828
#
_cell.length_a   1.000
_cell.length_b   1.000
_cell.length_c   1.000
_cell.angle_alpha   90.00
_cell.angle_beta   90.00
_cell.angle_gamma   90.00
#
_symmetry.space_group_name_H-M   'P 1'
#
loop_
_entity.id
_entity.type
_entity.pdbx_description
1 polymer ?
#
loop_
_entity_poly.entity_id
_entity_poly.type
_entity_poly.pdbx_seq_one_letter_code
_entity_poly.pdbx_strand_id
1 'polypeptide(L)'
;MGKLLNSSVKKRSDEWYTQAPLVNLIKEYLKLPDKIWCPCDSDKSEFTKILNPAKHTTDDYFKHNFKGYAVVTNPAFSTIRNFYKLLREQGVEFAIVAPQAFLANPTVAKDIIKGEVKAVLPTNSIFDRPDGSEHKMNVFILTNLEMRKDYDYPKSNTQVEPYQIKGSKYYCFNRTQTFRDSGFKRGWIPVTGIIKTKLNDFKIIDYMQYVYTLEGQKKFSRYLVEKKEK
;
A
#
# COMPACT_ATOMS: atom_id res chain seq x y z
N MET A 1 -8.07 45.73 14.92
CA MET A 1 -8.29 45.38 13.49
C MET A 1 -7.27 44.33 13.10
N GLY A 2 -7.62 43.07 13.22
CA GLY A 2 -6.77 41.95 12.85
C GLY A 2 -6.90 41.62 11.39
N LYS A 3 -5.79 41.68 10.64
CA LYS A 3 -5.73 41.21 9.26
C LYS A 3 -5.92 39.71 9.22
N LEU A 4 -7.04 39.25 8.67
CA LEU A 4 -7.24 37.87 8.22
C LEU A 4 -6.24 37.60 7.09
N LEU A 5 -5.22 36.80 7.38
CA LEU A 5 -4.35 36.23 6.37
C LEU A 5 -5.16 35.22 5.55
N ASN A 6 -5.66 35.65 4.40
CA ASN A 6 -6.15 34.77 3.36
C ASN A 6 -4.96 33.94 2.83
N SER A 7 -4.66 32.84 3.49
CA SER A 7 -3.83 31.80 2.88
C SER A 7 -4.67 31.06 1.86
N SER A 8 -4.64 31.53 0.61
CA SER A 8 -5.02 30.71 -0.53
C SER A 8 -3.97 29.60 -0.67
N VAL A 9 -4.07 28.58 0.19
CA VAL A 9 -3.39 27.31 -0.04
C VAL A 9 -3.98 26.79 -1.34
N LYS A 10 -3.24 26.93 -2.45
CA LYS A 10 -3.55 26.21 -3.68
C LYS A 10 -3.74 24.75 -3.27
N LYS A 11 -4.99 24.26 -3.27
CA LYS A 11 -5.27 22.83 -3.20
C LYS A 11 -4.46 22.22 -4.34
N ARG A 12 -3.38 21.50 -4.01
CA ARG A 12 -2.67 20.69 -5.00
C ARG A 12 -3.72 19.74 -5.54
N SER A 13 -3.92 19.77 -6.85
CA SER A 13 -4.74 18.76 -7.52
C SER A 13 -4.19 17.41 -7.12
N ASP A 14 -5.06 16.56 -6.57
CA ASP A 14 -4.75 15.18 -6.19
C ASP A 14 -5.13 14.22 -7.32
N GLU A 15 -5.32 14.74 -8.50
CA GLU A 15 -5.63 13.99 -9.71
C GLU A 15 -4.33 13.47 -10.33
N TRP A 16 -4.19 12.16 -10.31
CA TRP A 16 -3.06 11.43 -10.86
C TRP A 16 -3.57 10.36 -11.81
N TYR A 17 -3.32 10.51 -13.09
CA TYR A 17 -3.74 9.54 -14.09
C TYR A 17 -2.69 8.43 -14.21
N THR A 18 -3.13 7.21 -13.96
CA THR A 18 -2.27 6.03 -14.01
C THR A 18 -1.97 5.66 -15.44
N GLN A 19 -0.70 5.47 -15.77
CA GLN A 19 -0.27 5.03 -17.10
C GLN A 19 -0.46 3.51 -17.29
N ALA A 20 -0.59 3.09 -18.53
CA ALA A 20 -0.83 1.71 -18.96
C ALA A 20 0.11 0.65 -18.34
N PRO A 21 1.44 0.88 -18.18
CA PRO A 21 2.33 -0.13 -17.61
C PRO A 21 1.92 -0.63 -16.22
N LEU A 22 1.43 0.26 -15.34
CA LEU A 22 0.99 -0.15 -14.00
C LEU A 22 -0.29 -0.98 -14.06
N VAL A 23 -1.25 -0.60 -14.90
CA VAL A 23 -2.51 -1.35 -15.06
C VAL A 23 -2.26 -2.73 -15.68
N ASN A 24 -1.37 -2.82 -16.66
CA ASN A 24 -0.94 -4.10 -17.24
C ASN A 24 -0.29 -5.00 -16.19
N LEU A 25 0.54 -4.45 -15.31
CA LEU A 25 1.17 -5.17 -14.21
C LEU A 25 0.09 -5.76 -13.27
N ILE A 26 -0.93 -4.98 -12.92
CA ILE A 26 -2.07 -5.46 -12.11
C ILE A 26 -2.77 -6.62 -12.81
N LYS A 27 -3.11 -6.48 -14.09
CA LYS A 27 -3.81 -7.50 -14.89
C LYS A 27 -2.99 -8.79 -15.03
N GLU A 28 -1.68 -8.65 -15.17
CA GLU A 28 -0.79 -9.78 -15.36
C GLU A 28 -0.60 -10.61 -14.09
N TYR A 29 -0.47 -9.96 -12.94
CA TYR A 29 -0.08 -10.62 -11.69
C TYR A 29 -1.24 -10.94 -10.74
N LEU A 30 -2.38 -10.27 -10.86
CA LEU A 30 -3.52 -10.53 -9.98
C LEU A 30 -4.60 -11.37 -10.66
N LYS A 31 -5.24 -12.25 -9.90
CA LYS A 31 -6.45 -12.95 -10.31
C LYS A 31 -7.63 -11.99 -10.17
N LEU A 32 -7.92 -11.27 -11.24
CA LEU A 32 -9.04 -10.34 -11.28
C LEU A 32 -10.34 -11.10 -11.49
N PRO A 33 -11.42 -10.84 -10.72
CA PRO A 33 -12.75 -11.40 -10.95
C PRO A 33 -13.40 -10.83 -12.22
N ASP A 34 -14.45 -11.50 -12.70
CA ASP A 34 -15.16 -11.08 -13.91
C ASP A 34 -15.89 -9.73 -13.75
N LYS A 35 -16.37 -9.44 -12.54
CA LYS A 35 -17.08 -8.19 -12.25
C LYS A 35 -16.19 -7.20 -11.54
N ILE A 36 -15.58 -6.31 -12.30
CA ILE A 36 -14.73 -5.23 -11.79
C ILE A 36 -15.52 -3.92 -11.82
N TRP A 37 -15.30 -3.09 -10.77
CA TRP A 37 -15.70 -1.70 -10.74
C TRP A 37 -14.49 -0.81 -10.55
N CYS A 38 -14.34 0.19 -11.42
CA CYS A 38 -13.29 1.22 -11.35
C CYS A 38 -13.92 2.57 -10.92
N PRO A 39 -14.08 2.83 -9.62
CA PRO A 39 -14.90 3.96 -9.13
C PRO A 39 -14.22 5.33 -9.18
N CYS A 40 -12.96 5.42 -9.58
CA CYS A 40 -12.23 6.68 -9.74
C CYS A 40 -11.81 6.92 -11.20
N ASP A 41 -12.44 6.23 -12.13
CA ASP A 41 -11.98 6.12 -13.50
C ASP A 41 -13.06 6.52 -14.52
N SER A 42 -12.66 7.25 -15.56
CA SER A 42 -13.50 7.61 -16.71
C SER A 42 -13.25 6.65 -17.88
N ASP A 43 -14.03 6.79 -18.96
CA ASP A 43 -13.81 6.07 -20.22
C ASP A 43 -12.39 6.26 -20.78
N LYS A 44 -11.74 7.37 -20.45
CA LYS A 44 -10.39 7.71 -20.94
C LYS A 44 -9.28 7.11 -20.09
N SER A 45 -9.59 6.57 -18.91
CA SER A 45 -8.60 6.00 -17.99
C SER A 45 -8.02 4.70 -18.53
N GLU A 46 -6.76 4.46 -18.25
CA GLU A 46 -6.10 3.21 -18.62
C GLU A 46 -6.68 2.00 -17.86
N PHE A 47 -7.23 2.20 -16.66
CA PHE A 47 -7.98 1.15 -15.97
C PHE A 47 -9.19 0.69 -16.79
N THR A 48 -9.98 1.64 -17.29
CA THR A 48 -11.17 1.32 -18.09
C THR A 48 -10.81 0.65 -19.40
N LYS A 49 -9.83 1.19 -20.13
CA LYS A 49 -9.39 0.64 -21.43
C LYS A 49 -8.80 -0.77 -21.32
N ILE A 50 -7.97 -1.03 -20.32
CA ILE A 50 -7.20 -2.29 -20.20
C ILE A 50 -7.99 -3.37 -19.49
N LEU A 51 -8.74 -3.03 -18.45
CA LEU A 51 -9.48 -4.01 -17.65
C LEU A 51 -10.87 -4.29 -18.18
N ASN A 52 -11.43 -3.40 -18.99
CA ASN A 52 -12.79 -3.48 -19.49
C ASN A 52 -13.80 -3.78 -18.35
N PRO A 53 -13.89 -2.92 -17.34
CA PRO A 53 -14.65 -3.19 -16.13
C PRO A 53 -16.17 -3.22 -16.42
N ALA A 54 -16.91 -3.99 -15.64
CA ALA A 54 -18.37 -4.00 -15.71
C ALA A 54 -18.99 -2.64 -15.33
N LYS A 55 -18.26 -1.84 -14.55
CA LYS A 55 -18.66 -0.49 -14.15
C LYS A 55 -17.45 0.41 -13.90
N HIS A 56 -17.57 1.67 -14.28
CA HIS A 56 -16.62 2.73 -13.90
C HIS A 56 -17.39 4.02 -13.59
N THR A 57 -16.84 4.86 -12.73
CA THR A 57 -17.47 6.13 -12.32
C THR A 57 -16.40 7.13 -11.90
N THR A 58 -16.72 8.42 -12.02
CA THR A 58 -15.85 9.53 -11.55
C THR A 58 -16.51 10.34 -10.44
N ASP A 59 -17.70 9.94 -9.99
CA ASP A 59 -18.46 10.61 -8.95
C ASP A 59 -17.99 10.24 -7.53
N ASP A 60 -18.70 10.73 -6.52
CA ASP A 60 -18.38 10.50 -5.11
C ASP A 60 -18.52 9.02 -4.73
N TYR A 61 -17.40 8.30 -4.78
CA TYR A 61 -17.35 6.86 -4.49
C TYR A 61 -17.72 6.51 -3.04
N PHE A 62 -17.74 7.45 -2.10
CA PHE A 62 -18.19 7.21 -0.73
C PHE A 62 -19.68 6.91 -0.64
N LYS A 63 -20.46 7.25 -1.65
CA LYS A 63 -21.89 6.96 -1.73
C LYS A 63 -22.21 5.58 -2.32
N HIS A 64 -21.19 4.85 -2.79
CA HIS A 64 -21.39 3.60 -3.49
C HIS A 64 -21.38 2.38 -2.58
N ASN A 65 -22.21 1.41 -2.94
CA ASN A 65 -22.17 0.05 -2.42
C ASN A 65 -21.49 -0.84 -3.47
N PHE A 66 -20.30 -1.32 -3.16
CA PHE A 66 -19.48 -2.11 -4.08
C PHE A 66 -19.77 -3.61 -4.01
N LYS A 67 -20.72 -4.07 -3.21
CA LYS A 67 -21.06 -5.50 -3.10
C LYS A 67 -21.34 -6.13 -4.46
N GLY A 68 -20.73 -7.29 -4.69
CA GLY A 68 -20.84 -8.02 -5.96
C GLY A 68 -19.85 -7.61 -7.04
N TYR A 69 -18.94 -6.67 -6.72
CA TYR A 69 -17.83 -6.26 -7.59
C TYR A 69 -16.50 -6.35 -6.84
N ALA A 70 -15.42 -6.57 -7.58
CA ALA A 70 -14.09 -6.24 -7.10
C ALA A 70 -13.75 -4.79 -7.49
N VAL A 71 -13.20 -4.04 -6.57
CA VAL A 71 -12.82 -2.64 -6.80
C VAL A 71 -11.36 -2.58 -7.25
N VAL A 72 -11.11 -2.11 -8.48
CA VAL A 72 -9.75 -1.97 -9.01
C VAL A 72 -9.55 -0.55 -9.54
N THR A 73 -8.72 0.27 -8.86
CA THR A 73 -8.64 1.70 -9.17
C THR A 73 -7.40 2.37 -8.55
N ASN A 74 -7.15 3.61 -9.00
CA ASN A 74 -6.24 4.55 -8.35
C ASN A 74 -7.04 5.65 -7.63
N PRO A 75 -7.31 5.51 -6.32
CA PRO A 75 -8.06 6.53 -5.58
C PRO A 75 -7.21 7.78 -5.34
N ALA A 76 -7.86 8.92 -5.13
CA ALA A 76 -7.20 10.13 -4.66
C ALA A 76 -6.42 9.87 -3.36
N PHE A 77 -5.12 10.19 -3.33
CA PHE A 77 -4.26 9.82 -2.20
C PHE A 77 -4.60 10.59 -0.92
N SER A 78 -5.20 11.78 -1.03
CA SER A 78 -5.70 12.53 0.14
C SER A 78 -6.82 11.80 0.87
N THR A 79 -7.64 11.03 0.16
CA THR A 79 -8.81 10.31 0.70
C THR A 79 -8.59 8.82 0.86
N ILE A 80 -7.44 8.28 0.46
CA ILE A 80 -7.15 6.84 0.41
C ILE A 80 -7.42 6.12 1.75
N ARG A 81 -7.20 6.80 2.89
CA ARG A 81 -7.46 6.22 4.21
C ARG A 81 -8.95 5.88 4.39
N ASN A 82 -9.81 6.82 4.05
CA ASN A 82 -11.25 6.66 4.19
C ASN A 82 -11.78 5.67 3.15
N PHE A 83 -11.22 5.70 1.94
CA PHE A 83 -11.58 4.75 0.90
C PHE A 83 -11.19 3.31 1.27
N TYR A 84 -9.99 3.10 1.75
CA TYR A 84 -9.55 1.79 2.25
C TYR A 84 -10.47 1.28 3.37
N LYS A 85 -10.82 2.14 4.33
CA LYS A 85 -11.76 1.81 5.41
C LYS A 85 -13.12 1.38 4.85
N LEU A 86 -13.66 2.12 3.88
CA LEU A 86 -14.92 1.80 3.21
C LEU A 86 -14.89 0.41 2.55
N LEU A 87 -13.83 0.10 1.80
CA LEU A 87 -13.67 -1.21 1.15
C LEU A 87 -13.63 -2.35 2.19
N ARG A 88 -12.92 -2.14 3.30
CA ARG A 88 -12.85 -3.11 4.39
C ARG A 88 -14.19 -3.31 5.08
N GLU A 89 -14.93 -2.25 5.35
CA GLU A 89 -16.26 -2.29 5.99
C GLU A 89 -17.29 -2.98 5.10
N GLN A 90 -17.20 -2.80 3.78
CA GLN A 90 -18.08 -3.49 2.83
C GLN A 90 -17.68 -4.95 2.57
N GLY A 91 -16.49 -5.37 3.00
CA GLY A 91 -15.99 -6.74 2.82
C GLY A 91 -15.79 -7.13 1.36
N VAL A 92 -15.47 -6.17 0.49
CA VAL A 92 -15.32 -6.43 -0.95
C VAL A 92 -13.88 -6.78 -1.31
N GLU A 93 -13.73 -7.46 -2.43
CA GLU A 93 -12.42 -7.68 -3.06
C GLU A 93 -11.90 -6.38 -3.68
N PHE A 94 -10.60 -6.14 -3.57
CA PHE A 94 -10.03 -4.93 -4.14
C PHE A 94 -8.55 -5.04 -4.54
N ALA A 95 -8.16 -4.18 -5.47
CA ALA A 95 -6.77 -3.86 -5.78
C ALA A 95 -6.67 -2.34 -6.01
N ILE A 96 -6.05 -1.61 -5.09
CA ILE A 96 -5.92 -0.16 -5.17
C ILE A 96 -4.47 0.29 -5.23
N VAL A 97 -4.21 1.30 -6.05
CA VAL A 97 -2.90 1.96 -6.08
C VAL A 97 -2.72 2.77 -4.80
N ALA A 98 -1.63 2.55 -4.10
CA ALA A 98 -1.35 3.23 -2.84
C ALA A 98 0.09 3.75 -2.79
N PRO A 99 0.32 4.98 -2.33
CA PRO A 99 1.66 5.51 -2.16
C PRO A 99 2.38 4.75 -1.04
N GLN A 100 3.70 4.59 -1.17
CA GLN A 100 4.52 3.87 -0.18
C GLN A 100 4.29 4.39 1.25
N ALA A 101 4.04 5.67 1.42
CA ALA A 101 3.76 6.26 2.73
C ALA A 101 2.52 5.67 3.41
N PHE A 102 1.54 5.19 2.62
CA PHE A 102 0.30 4.62 3.16
C PHE A 102 0.51 3.30 3.89
N LEU A 103 1.58 2.54 3.61
CA LEU A 103 1.96 1.35 4.38
C LEU A 103 2.28 1.65 5.85
N ALA A 104 2.51 2.93 6.18
CA ALA A 104 2.68 3.38 7.57
C ALA A 104 1.35 3.60 8.32
N ASN A 105 0.21 3.46 7.65
CA ASN A 105 -1.08 3.51 8.31
C ASN A 105 -1.22 2.30 9.24
N PRO A 106 -1.55 2.47 10.53
CA PRO A 106 -1.62 1.35 11.49
C PRO A 106 -2.62 0.27 11.09
N THR A 107 -3.76 0.64 10.54
CA THR A 107 -4.79 -0.31 10.09
C THR A 107 -4.26 -1.16 8.94
N VAL A 108 -3.68 -0.54 7.91
CA VAL A 108 -3.09 -1.26 6.77
C VAL A 108 -1.99 -2.21 7.24
N ALA A 109 -1.09 -1.75 8.11
CA ALA A 109 0.00 -2.57 8.63
C ALA A 109 -0.51 -3.79 9.41
N LYS A 110 -1.55 -3.62 10.24
CA LYS A 110 -2.17 -4.71 10.99
C LYS A 110 -2.88 -5.71 10.07
N ASP A 111 -3.60 -5.23 9.08
CA ASP A 111 -4.28 -6.10 8.11
C ASP A 111 -3.27 -6.92 7.29
N ILE A 112 -2.12 -6.33 6.94
CA ILE A 112 -1.02 -7.04 6.29
C ILE A 112 -0.45 -8.12 7.22
N ILE A 113 -0.19 -7.81 8.49
CA ILE A 113 0.32 -8.80 9.48
C ILE A 113 -0.64 -9.98 9.63
N LYS A 114 -1.94 -9.71 9.66
CA LYS A 114 -2.98 -10.75 9.74
C LYS A 114 -3.13 -11.56 8.44
N GLY A 115 -2.56 -11.10 7.35
CA GLY A 115 -2.72 -11.71 6.05
C GLY A 115 -4.04 -11.42 5.35
N GLU A 116 -4.80 -10.47 5.83
CA GLU A 116 -6.07 -10.05 5.25
C GLU A 116 -5.88 -9.19 4.00
N VAL A 117 -4.76 -8.49 3.92
CA VAL A 117 -4.37 -7.62 2.81
C VAL A 117 -2.90 -7.82 2.48
N LYS A 118 -2.57 -7.63 1.23
CA LYS A 118 -1.20 -7.69 0.70
C LYS A 118 -0.81 -6.34 0.13
N ALA A 119 0.44 -5.96 0.28
CA ALA A 119 1.05 -4.86 -0.46
C ALA A 119 2.00 -5.46 -1.51
N VAL A 120 1.59 -5.48 -2.75
CA VAL A 120 2.27 -6.20 -3.83
C VAL A 120 2.68 -5.26 -4.97
N LEU A 121 3.44 -5.78 -5.93
CA LEU A 121 3.84 -5.10 -7.16
C LEU A 121 4.45 -3.72 -6.90
N PRO A 122 5.52 -3.63 -6.08
CA PRO A 122 6.18 -2.36 -5.84
C PRO A 122 6.76 -1.84 -7.14
N THR A 123 6.44 -0.60 -7.46
CA THR A 123 6.90 0.00 -8.69
C THR A 123 7.20 1.47 -8.51
N ASN A 124 8.11 1.96 -9.30
CA ASN A 124 8.35 3.38 -9.48
C ASN A 124 7.58 3.82 -10.74
N SER A 125 6.30 4.08 -10.56
CA SER A 125 5.39 4.39 -11.65
C SER A 125 5.36 5.87 -11.99
N ILE A 126 5.10 6.13 -13.25
CA ILE A 126 4.85 7.48 -13.79
C ILE A 126 3.34 7.69 -13.83
N PHE A 127 2.93 8.87 -13.44
CA PHE A 127 1.56 9.34 -13.47
C PHE A 127 1.48 10.64 -14.23
N ASP A 128 0.45 10.80 -15.03
CA ASP A 128 0.17 12.05 -15.72
C ASP A 128 -0.65 12.98 -14.82
N ARG A 129 -0.37 14.26 -14.87
CA ARG A 129 -1.15 15.30 -14.20
C ARG A 129 -2.12 15.97 -15.16
N PRO A 130 -3.15 16.66 -14.65
CA PRO A 130 -4.08 17.42 -15.49
C PRO A 130 -3.41 18.51 -16.34
N ASP A 131 -2.24 19.01 -15.90
CA ASP A 131 -1.45 20.00 -16.63
C ASP A 131 -0.54 19.40 -17.71
N GLY A 132 -0.62 18.07 -17.93
CA GLY A 132 0.20 17.34 -18.89
C GLY A 132 1.62 17.01 -18.41
N SER A 133 1.99 17.40 -17.19
CA SER A 133 3.29 17.02 -16.64
C SER A 133 3.27 15.60 -16.07
N GLU A 134 4.42 14.93 -16.12
CA GLU A 134 4.59 13.61 -15.50
C GLU A 134 5.10 13.72 -14.07
N HIS A 135 4.73 12.75 -13.26
CA HIS A 135 5.26 12.60 -11.92
C HIS A 135 5.60 11.15 -11.60
N LYS A 136 6.83 10.92 -11.18
CA LYS A 136 7.32 9.62 -10.79
C LYS A 136 7.14 9.38 -9.30
N MET A 137 6.49 8.27 -8.93
CA MET A 137 6.16 7.96 -7.55
C MET A 137 6.33 6.49 -7.22
N ASN A 138 6.85 6.21 -6.03
CA ASN A 138 6.87 4.85 -5.48
C ASN A 138 5.48 4.49 -4.96
N VAL A 139 4.88 3.49 -5.57
CA VAL A 139 3.56 2.98 -5.22
C VAL A 139 3.59 1.47 -5.02
N PHE A 140 2.56 0.97 -4.37
CA PHE A 140 2.22 -0.44 -4.22
C PHE A 140 0.78 -0.65 -4.62
N ILE A 141 0.45 -1.89 -4.95
CA ILE A 141 -0.94 -2.32 -5.05
C ILE A 141 -1.33 -2.95 -3.72
N LEU A 142 -2.25 -2.30 -3.00
CA LEU A 142 -2.90 -2.90 -1.83
C LEU A 142 -4.06 -3.75 -2.30
N THR A 143 -4.08 -5.03 -1.91
CA THR A 143 -5.07 -5.98 -2.42
C THR A 143 -5.35 -7.11 -1.44
N ASN A 144 -6.56 -7.64 -1.45
CA ASN A 144 -6.95 -8.91 -0.86
C ASN A 144 -7.15 -10.00 -1.92
N LEU A 145 -6.97 -9.68 -3.19
CA LEU A 145 -7.03 -10.64 -4.30
C LEU A 145 -5.84 -11.63 -4.25
N GLU A 146 -6.03 -12.77 -4.88
CA GLU A 146 -4.96 -13.73 -5.11
C GLU A 146 -4.03 -13.30 -6.25
N MET A 147 -2.77 -13.74 -6.16
CA MET A 147 -1.81 -13.57 -7.24
C MET A 147 -1.91 -14.72 -8.24
N ARG A 148 -1.81 -14.40 -9.55
CA ARG A 148 -1.67 -15.41 -10.62
C ARG A 148 -0.30 -16.02 -10.62
N LYS A 149 0.72 -15.16 -10.44
CA LYS A 149 2.12 -15.54 -10.39
C LYS A 149 2.83 -14.67 -9.35
N ASP A 150 3.95 -15.17 -8.88
CA ASP A 150 4.79 -14.41 -7.98
C ASP A 150 5.50 -13.27 -8.71
N TYR A 151 5.62 -12.16 -8.03
CA TYR A 151 6.42 -11.04 -8.50
C TYR A 151 7.87 -11.22 -8.05
N ASP A 152 8.81 -11.08 -8.98
CA ASP A 152 10.24 -11.12 -8.67
C ASP A 152 10.69 -9.79 -8.07
N TYR A 153 10.82 -9.77 -6.75
CA TYR A 153 11.30 -8.60 -6.04
C TYR A 153 12.81 -8.45 -6.22
N PRO A 154 13.30 -7.23 -6.51
CA PRO A 154 14.73 -7.00 -6.59
C PRO A 154 15.38 -7.33 -5.23
N LYS A 155 16.48 -8.08 -5.27
CA LYS A 155 17.25 -8.42 -4.08
C LYS A 155 18.06 -7.21 -3.62
N SER A 156 17.94 -6.84 -2.35
CA SER A 156 18.82 -5.85 -1.71
C SER A 156 19.96 -6.55 -0.97
N ASN A 157 21.13 -5.97 -1.02
CA ASN A 157 22.27 -6.43 -0.24
C ASN A 157 22.34 -5.79 1.15
N THR A 158 21.40 -4.95 1.49
CA THR A 158 21.37 -4.24 2.77
C THR A 158 20.94 -5.22 3.87
N GLN A 159 21.83 -5.49 4.80
CA GLN A 159 21.49 -6.17 6.05
C GLN A 159 20.99 -5.12 7.03
N VAL A 160 19.87 -5.39 7.67
CA VAL A 160 19.33 -4.54 8.74
C VAL A 160 19.07 -5.40 9.97
N GLU A 161 19.70 -5.05 11.04
CA GLU A 161 19.48 -5.67 12.34
C GLU A 161 18.24 -5.08 13.01
N PRO A 162 17.46 -5.89 13.73
CA PRO A 162 16.37 -5.38 14.53
C PRO A 162 16.89 -4.57 15.71
N TYR A 163 16.22 -3.48 16.04
CA TYR A 163 16.51 -2.69 17.24
C TYR A 163 15.78 -3.27 18.45
N GLN A 164 16.47 -3.49 19.54
CA GLN A 164 15.81 -3.87 20.78
C GLN A 164 15.05 -2.68 21.36
N ILE A 165 13.84 -2.92 21.84
CA ILE A 165 13.00 -1.91 22.45
C ILE A 165 13.37 -1.77 23.91
N LYS A 166 13.56 -0.52 24.36
CA LYS A 166 13.93 -0.21 25.76
C LYS A 166 12.91 -0.80 26.74
N GLY A 167 13.40 -1.53 27.74
CA GLY A 167 12.57 -2.12 28.79
C GLY A 167 11.66 -3.29 28.30
N SER A 168 11.98 -3.90 27.15
CA SER A 168 11.15 -4.95 26.56
C SER A 168 12.02 -6.11 26.05
N LYS A 169 11.43 -7.33 26.02
CA LYS A 169 12.01 -8.47 25.32
C LYS A 169 11.86 -8.39 23.80
N TYR A 170 11.08 -7.43 23.30
CA TYR A 170 10.75 -7.30 21.90
C TYR A 170 11.76 -6.47 21.15
N TYR A 171 11.74 -6.63 19.84
CA TYR A 171 12.55 -5.90 18.87
C TYR A 171 11.65 -5.18 17.86
N CYS A 172 12.19 -4.24 17.12
CA CYS A 172 11.46 -3.56 16.07
C CYS A 172 12.25 -3.50 14.77
N PHE A 173 11.54 -3.61 13.66
CA PHE A 173 12.06 -3.41 12.31
C PHE A 173 11.50 -2.17 11.66
N ASN A 174 12.26 -1.59 10.74
CA ASN A 174 11.77 -0.54 9.89
C ASN A 174 10.66 -1.09 8.98
N ARG A 175 9.59 -0.29 8.77
CA ARG A 175 8.52 -0.59 7.83
C ARG A 175 8.98 -0.84 6.38
N THR A 176 10.16 -0.30 6.02
CA THR A 176 10.75 -0.43 4.69
C THR A 176 11.59 -1.68 4.54
N GLN A 177 11.64 -2.56 5.55
CA GLN A 177 12.31 -3.83 5.47
C GLN A 177 11.42 -4.85 4.77
N THR A 178 11.99 -5.63 3.90
CA THR A 178 11.29 -6.75 3.25
C THR A 178 11.22 -7.92 4.20
N PHE A 179 10.03 -8.47 4.32
CA PHE A 179 9.77 -9.62 5.17
C PHE A 179 9.68 -10.93 4.38
N ARG A 180 10.28 -10.96 3.20
CA ARG A 180 10.20 -12.10 2.29
C ARG A 180 10.61 -13.42 2.94
N ASP A 181 11.62 -13.37 3.79
CA ASP A 181 12.19 -14.54 4.46
C ASP A 181 11.61 -14.77 5.86
N SER A 182 10.64 -13.94 6.30
CA SER A 182 10.04 -14.01 7.64
C SER A 182 8.79 -14.88 7.72
N GLY A 183 8.53 -15.72 6.72
CA GLY A 183 7.34 -16.59 6.67
C GLY A 183 6.09 -15.91 6.13
N PHE A 184 6.18 -14.67 5.66
CA PHE A 184 5.11 -14.07 4.87
C PHE A 184 4.96 -14.78 3.55
N LYS A 185 3.72 -14.92 3.11
CA LYS A 185 3.42 -15.48 1.80
C LYS A 185 4.08 -14.62 0.72
N ARG A 186 4.59 -15.27 -0.30
CA ARG A 186 5.17 -14.65 -1.48
C ARG A 186 4.18 -13.62 -2.06
N GLY A 187 4.66 -12.46 -2.46
CA GLY A 187 3.81 -11.36 -2.90
C GLY A 187 3.30 -10.44 -1.79
N TRP A 188 3.57 -10.76 -0.53
CA TRP A 188 3.26 -9.88 0.59
C TRP A 188 4.43 -8.94 0.87
N ILE A 189 4.11 -7.69 1.17
CA ILE A 189 5.03 -6.64 1.55
C ILE A 189 6.39 -6.74 0.87
N PRO A 190 6.50 -6.27 -0.31
CA PRO A 190 7.79 -5.85 -0.77
C PRO A 190 7.97 -4.42 -0.35
N VAL A 191 8.97 -4.19 0.34
CA VAL A 191 9.30 -2.83 0.68
C VAL A 191 10.68 -2.60 0.17
N THR A 192 10.91 -1.42 -0.37
CA THR A 192 12.17 -1.02 -0.97
C THR A 192 13.37 -1.49 -0.15
N GLY A 193 14.15 -2.34 -0.74
CA GLY A 193 15.28 -2.96 -0.11
C GLY A 193 14.93 -4.29 0.53
N ILE A 194 15.20 -5.36 -0.18
CA ILE A 194 15.17 -6.70 0.37
C ILE A 194 16.27 -6.78 1.42
N ILE A 195 15.84 -6.92 2.62
CA ILE A 195 16.74 -7.17 3.71
C ILE A 195 16.92 -8.66 3.80
N LYS A 196 18.11 -9.12 3.47
CA LYS A 196 18.62 -10.36 4.04
C LYS A 196 18.83 -10.11 5.53
N THR A 197 17.78 -10.16 6.31
CA THR A 197 17.89 -10.07 7.74
C THR A 197 17.80 -11.46 8.34
N LYS A 198 18.26 -11.59 9.55
CA LYS A 198 17.96 -12.69 10.46
C LYS A 198 16.46 -12.73 10.83
N LEU A 199 15.58 -12.30 9.93
CA LEU A 199 14.12 -12.30 10.15
C LEU A 199 13.56 -13.69 10.30
N ASN A 200 14.24 -14.70 9.77
CA ASN A 200 13.87 -16.09 10.02
C ASN A 200 13.86 -16.44 11.52
N ASP A 201 14.64 -15.71 12.32
CA ASP A 201 14.69 -15.89 13.77
C ASP A 201 13.61 -15.09 14.52
N PHE A 202 12.78 -14.33 13.80
CA PHE A 202 11.78 -13.46 14.40
C PHE A 202 10.37 -13.75 13.90
N LYS A 203 9.40 -13.49 14.77
CA LYS A 203 7.97 -13.49 14.47
C LYS A 203 7.44 -12.07 14.62
N ILE A 204 6.68 -11.60 13.63
CA ILE A 204 5.99 -10.30 13.73
C ILE A 204 4.78 -10.46 14.64
N ILE A 205 4.62 -9.51 15.55
CA ILE A 205 3.55 -9.50 16.54
C ILE A 205 2.57 -8.38 16.26
N ASP A 206 3.07 -7.17 16.02
CA ASP A 206 2.23 -5.98 15.81
C ASP A 206 2.97 -4.90 15.00
N TYR A 207 2.28 -3.80 14.77
CA TYR A 207 2.83 -2.59 14.19
C TYR A 207 2.72 -1.43 15.17
N MET A 208 3.82 -0.70 15.33
CA MET A 208 3.87 0.46 16.22
C MET A 208 4.16 1.73 15.42
N GLN A 209 3.39 2.79 15.69
CA GLN A 209 3.62 4.07 15.05
C GLN A 209 4.98 4.66 15.44
N TYR A 210 5.43 4.43 16.66
CA TYR A 210 6.77 4.76 17.13
C TYR A 210 7.21 3.83 18.27
N VAL A 211 8.52 3.69 18.44
CA VAL A 211 9.18 2.98 19.54
C VAL A 211 10.41 3.75 19.97
N TYR A 212 10.91 3.47 21.17
CA TYR A 212 12.21 3.93 21.63
C TYR A 212 13.20 2.76 21.64
N THR A 213 14.40 2.98 21.07
CA THR A 213 15.49 2.00 21.13
C THR A 213 16.10 1.98 22.54
N LEU A 214 17.02 1.04 22.80
CA LEU A 214 17.74 0.99 24.06
C LEU A 214 18.50 2.29 24.35
N GLU A 215 19.05 2.90 23.31
CA GLU A 215 19.77 4.18 23.38
C GLU A 215 18.83 5.38 23.50
N GLY A 216 17.53 5.15 23.62
CA GLY A 216 16.53 6.21 23.77
C GLY A 216 16.14 6.92 22.49
N GLN A 217 16.60 6.49 21.32
CA GLN A 217 16.24 7.09 20.05
C GLN A 217 14.80 6.75 19.69
N LYS A 218 14.01 7.76 19.31
CA LYS A 218 12.66 7.58 18.79
C LYS A 218 12.72 7.11 17.33
N LYS A 219 12.15 5.95 17.06
CA LYS A 219 11.99 5.40 15.70
C LYS A 219 10.51 5.33 15.33
N PHE A 220 10.18 5.74 14.11
CA PHE A 220 8.80 5.79 13.62
C PHE A 220 8.50 4.61 12.70
N SER A 221 7.24 4.21 12.67
CA SER A 221 6.71 3.21 11.72
C SER A 221 7.50 1.89 11.75
N ARG A 222 7.36 1.14 12.84
CA ARG A 222 8.08 -0.10 13.08
C ARG A 222 7.15 -1.28 13.26
N TYR A 223 7.59 -2.43 12.76
CA TYR A 223 7.00 -3.71 13.14
C TYR A 223 7.60 -4.19 14.45
N LEU A 224 6.73 -4.58 15.36
CA LEU A 224 7.09 -5.24 16.60
C LEU A 224 7.35 -6.70 16.32
N VAL A 225 8.50 -7.21 16.73
CA VAL A 225 8.89 -8.59 16.51
C VAL A 225 9.43 -9.24 17.78
N GLU A 226 9.28 -10.54 17.88
CA GLU A 226 9.78 -11.39 18.96
C GLU A 226 10.68 -12.45 18.36
N LYS A 227 11.76 -12.82 19.07
CA LYS A 227 12.58 -13.98 18.69
C LYS A 227 11.74 -15.23 18.75
N LYS A 228 11.85 -16.08 17.71
CA LYS A 228 11.27 -17.43 17.76
C LYS A 228 12.02 -18.24 18.80
N GLU A 229 11.29 -18.97 19.60
CA GLU A 229 11.87 -20.00 20.44
C GLU A 229 12.44 -21.10 19.52
N LYS A 230 13.65 -21.57 19.85
CA LYS A 230 14.30 -22.66 19.11
C LYS A 230 13.69 -23.99 19.44
#